data_e330b30cf4206e99c1a1bc06e2b24edf
#
_entry.id   e330b30cf4206e99c1a1bc06e2b24edf
#
_cell.length_a   1.000
_cell.length_b   1.000
_cell.length_c   1.000
_cell.angle_alpha   90.00
_cell.angle_beta   90.00
_cell.angle_gamma   90.00
#
_symmetry.space_group_name_H-M   'P 1'
#
loop_
_entity.id
_entity.type
_entity.pdbx_description
1 polymer ?
#
loop_
_entity_poly.entity_id
_entity_poly.type
_entity_poly.pdbx_seq_one_letter_code
_entity_poly.pdbx_strand_id
1 'polypeptide(L)'
;PDVLNFMQRQLNLRHKYYVMHAPNGALLGGFCTNANKEIAIVGRASKKIGIDSFMFNKDEMILPINRRIKTLIPYRSKILSSINGHSVINSTFSLNSQREICLAKTCGKGGYSSSTKNSRNRELKKFLNSGGDVVDQALLTPNQLADIYLELFERRWGVKPDNKQQMVDMITSLRDMIFGYVLFYNGQPCAFQFITRADSPKWICFDYVNGGYDREQDGFCPGTIVTWLNVRAAYELCEREGKEMRYSFGKPTAPYKDRWCERAPLGRTLAV
;
A
#
# COMPACT_ATOMS: atom_id res chain seq x y z
N PRO A 1 -14.02 3.45 1.81
CA PRO A 1 -15.10 3.21 2.79
C PRO A 1 -14.75 2.07 3.75
N ASP A 2 -14.30 0.90 3.26
CA ASP A 2 -14.15 -0.33 4.06
C ASP A 2 -13.14 -0.18 5.19
N VAL A 3 -11.96 0.41 4.91
CA VAL A 3 -10.95 0.73 5.92
C VAL A 3 -11.51 1.68 6.98
N LEU A 4 -12.26 2.72 6.58
CA LEU A 4 -12.85 3.67 7.51
C LEU A 4 -13.96 3.03 8.34
N ASN A 5 -14.78 2.19 7.75
CA ASN A 5 -15.82 1.42 8.44
C ASN A 5 -15.21 0.42 9.43
N PHE A 6 -14.14 -0.27 9.04
CA PHE A 6 -13.37 -1.14 9.93
C PHE A 6 -12.83 -0.35 11.12
N MET A 7 -12.15 0.78 10.89
CA MET A 7 -11.59 1.61 11.94
C MET A 7 -12.65 2.19 12.87
N GLN A 8 -13.80 2.59 12.33
CA GLN A 8 -14.92 3.08 13.13
C GLN A 8 -15.41 2.00 14.09
N ARG A 9 -15.53 0.75 13.64
CA ARG A 9 -15.95 -0.38 14.48
C ARG A 9 -14.90 -0.73 15.52
N GLN A 10 -13.63 -0.84 15.14
CA GLN A 10 -12.56 -1.30 16.03
C GLN A 10 -12.13 -0.25 17.06
N LEU A 11 -12.16 1.03 16.69
CA LEU A 11 -11.61 2.12 17.49
C LEU A 11 -12.69 3.11 17.95
N ASN A 12 -13.98 2.82 17.68
CA ASN A 12 -15.11 3.72 17.98
C ASN A 12 -14.89 5.15 17.43
N LEU A 13 -14.30 5.27 16.26
CA LEU A 13 -13.99 6.55 15.64
C LEU A 13 -15.23 7.11 14.93
N ARG A 14 -15.51 8.40 15.13
CA ARG A 14 -16.53 9.12 14.36
C ARG A 14 -15.88 9.81 13.17
N HIS A 15 -16.40 9.53 11.97
CA HIS A 15 -15.98 10.17 10.74
C HIS A 15 -17.14 10.98 10.13
N LYS A 16 -16.79 12.11 9.47
CA LYS A 16 -17.71 12.85 8.62
C LYS A 16 -17.33 12.64 7.16
N TYR A 17 -18.31 12.25 6.36
CA TYR A 17 -18.15 12.08 4.92
C TYR A 17 -18.63 13.33 4.21
N TYR A 18 -17.80 13.85 3.33
CA TYR A 18 -18.11 14.93 2.41
C TYR A 18 -18.18 14.37 1.00
N VAL A 19 -19.31 14.56 0.35
CA VAL A 19 -19.59 14.03 -0.97
C VAL A 19 -19.87 15.18 -1.91
N MET A 20 -19.30 15.14 -3.10
CA MET A 20 -19.45 16.16 -4.13
C MET A 20 -20.29 15.58 -5.26
N HIS A 21 -21.34 16.31 -5.64
CA HIS A 21 -22.20 15.99 -6.75
C HIS A 21 -22.16 17.07 -7.83
N ALA A 22 -22.29 16.68 -9.08
CA ALA A 22 -22.59 17.60 -10.16
C ALA A 22 -24.04 18.09 -10.07
N PRO A 23 -24.44 19.18 -10.77
CA PRO A 23 -25.81 19.66 -10.80
C PRO A 23 -26.85 18.62 -11.24
N ASN A 24 -26.44 17.67 -12.06
CA ASN A 24 -27.27 16.53 -12.52
C ASN A 24 -27.27 15.34 -11.53
N GLY A 25 -26.74 15.51 -10.31
CA GLY A 25 -26.70 14.48 -9.28
C GLY A 25 -25.55 13.46 -9.42
N ALA A 26 -24.74 13.50 -10.48
CA ALA A 26 -23.63 12.56 -10.66
C ALA A 26 -22.57 12.74 -9.56
N LEU A 27 -22.09 11.63 -8.99
CA LEU A 27 -21.05 11.61 -7.98
C LEU A 27 -19.70 12.04 -8.60
N LEU A 28 -19.13 13.12 -8.08
CA LEU A 28 -17.85 13.67 -8.53
C LEU A 28 -16.67 13.27 -7.63
N GLY A 29 -16.95 12.83 -6.42
CA GLY A 29 -15.94 12.42 -5.46
C GLY A 29 -16.31 12.72 -4.03
N GLY A 30 -15.35 12.52 -3.13
CA GLY A 30 -15.54 12.81 -1.72
C GLY A 30 -14.26 12.72 -0.91
N PHE A 31 -14.37 13.03 0.35
CA PHE A 31 -13.33 12.82 1.34
C PHE A 31 -13.95 12.63 2.72
N CYS A 32 -13.16 12.17 3.65
CA CYS A 32 -13.60 11.87 5.00
C CYS A 32 -12.72 12.60 6.01
N THR A 33 -13.33 13.13 7.07
CA THR A 33 -12.61 13.75 8.20
C THR A 33 -12.89 13.02 9.50
N ASN A 34 -11.93 13.08 10.41
CA ASN A 34 -12.11 12.67 11.80
C ASN A 34 -12.85 13.74 12.64
N ALA A 35 -13.06 13.47 13.92
CA ALA A 35 -13.71 14.39 14.85
C ALA A 35 -12.96 15.74 14.99
N ASN A 36 -11.65 15.75 14.77
CA ASN A 36 -10.81 16.95 14.85
C ASN A 36 -10.79 17.76 13.53
N LYS A 37 -11.67 17.45 12.59
CA LYS A 37 -11.71 18.06 11.25
C LYS A 37 -10.42 17.89 10.45
N GLU A 38 -9.61 16.87 10.74
CA GLU A 38 -8.49 16.47 9.91
C GLU A 38 -8.97 15.41 8.90
N ILE A 39 -8.32 15.35 7.73
CA ILE A 39 -8.62 14.27 6.78
C ILE A 39 -8.33 12.94 7.47
N ALA A 40 -9.31 12.05 7.44
CA ALA A 40 -9.23 10.76 8.13
C ALA A 40 -8.00 9.94 7.67
N ILE A 41 -7.44 9.21 8.63
CA ILE A 41 -6.25 8.34 8.47
C ILE A 41 -4.93 9.13 8.40
N VAL A 42 -4.94 10.46 8.40
CA VAL A 42 -3.75 11.28 8.27
C VAL A 42 -3.53 12.12 9.52
N GLY A 43 -2.32 12.12 10.08
CA GLY A 43 -1.90 13.04 11.10
C GLY A 43 -1.41 12.42 12.41
N ARG A 44 -1.03 13.28 13.37
CA ARG A 44 -0.57 12.86 14.70
C ARG A 44 -1.68 12.20 15.53
N ALA A 45 -2.93 12.44 15.19
CA ALA A 45 -4.09 11.83 15.83
C ALA A 45 -4.12 10.30 15.66
N SER A 46 -3.58 9.77 14.55
CA SER A 46 -3.54 8.32 14.29
C SER A 46 -2.84 7.54 15.41
N LYS A 47 -1.74 8.07 15.94
CA LYS A 47 -1.00 7.45 17.04
C LYS A 47 -1.80 7.41 18.35
N LYS A 48 -2.51 8.50 18.64
CA LYS A 48 -3.26 8.62 19.90
C LYS A 48 -4.48 7.71 19.98
N ILE A 49 -5.00 7.29 18.82
CA ILE A 49 -6.22 6.47 18.71
C ILE A 49 -5.94 5.02 18.32
N GLY A 50 -4.68 4.58 18.40
CA GLY A 50 -4.30 3.18 18.17
C GLY A 50 -4.31 2.73 16.70
N ILE A 51 -4.46 3.65 15.73
CA ILE A 51 -4.39 3.31 14.29
C ILE A 51 -3.03 2.72 13.91
N ASP A 52 -1.97 3.05 14.65
CA ASP A 52 -0.64 2.47 14.43
C ASP A 52 -0.58 0.96 14.69
N SER A 53 -1.57 0.40 15.39
CA SER A 53 -1.74 -1.05 15.56
C SER A 53 -2.21 -1.75 14.28
N PHE A 54 -2.67 -1.00 13.27
CA PHE A 54 -3.15 -1.56 12.02
C PHE A 54 -2.22 -1.22 10.86
N MET A 55 -2.15 -2.14 9.90
CA MET A 55 -1.27 -2.06 8.73
C MET A 55 -1.93 -1.26 7.60
N PHE A 56 -1.99 0.06 7.75
CA PHE A 56 -2.47 0.96 6.70
C PHE A 56 -1.38 1.93 6.26
N ASN A 57 -1.44 2.30 4.98
CA ASN A 57 -0.57 3.34 4.45
C ASN A 57 -0.93 4.70 5.06
N LYS A 58 0.09 5.38 5.58
CA LYS A 58 0.00 6.73 6.17
C LYS A 58 0.89 7.73 5.46
N ASP A 59 1.53 7.32 4.38
CA ASP A 59 2.60 8.08 3.73
C ASP A 59 2.08 8.90 2.55
N GLU A 60 0.93 8.55 2.00
CA GLU A 60 0.29 9.23 0.89
C GLU A 60 -1.22 9.30 1.08
N MET A 61 -1.81 10.40 0.64
CA MET A 61 -3.25 10.63 0.62
C MET A 61 -3.73 10.74 -0.82
N ILE A 62 -4.53 9.76 -1.24
CA ILE A 62 -5.24 9.77 -2.51
C ILE A 62 -6.71 10.04 -2.22
N LEU A 63 -7.23 11.13 -2.77
CA LEU A 63 -8.64 11.48 -2.64
C LEU A 63 -9.42 10.93 -3.84
N PRO A 64 -10.54 10.22 -3.62
CA PRO A 64 -11.40 9.72 -4.69
C PRO A 64 -12.20 10.87 -5.31
N ILE A 65 -11.54 11.67 -6.13
CA ILE A 65 -12.08 12.85 -6.79
C ILE A 65 -11.94 12.68 -8.31
N ASN A 66 -13.00 12.98 -9.06
CA ASN A 66 -12.96 12.98 -10.51
C ASN A 66 -11.91 14.00 -11.00
N ARG A 67 -10.97 13.56 -11.84
CA ARG A 67 -9.86 14.39 -12.34
C ARG A 67 -10.31 15.57 -13.20
N ARG A 68 -11.52 15.55 -13.73
CA ARG A 68 -12.06 16.63 -14.57
C ARG A 68 -12.59 17.82 -13.77
N ILE A 69 -12.75 17.67 -12.45
CA ILE A 69 -13.24 18.74 -11.59
C ILE A 69 -12.09 19.44 -10.86
N LYS A 70 -12.35 20.69 -10.51
CA LYS A 70 -11.53 21.49 -9.60
C LYS A 70 -12.29 21.67 -8.30
N THR A 71 -11.64 21.37 -7.20
CA THR A 71 -12.26 21.49 -5.87
C THR A 71 -11.28 22.06 -4.86
N LEU A 72 -11.83 22.58 -3.79
CA LEU A 72 -11.11 23.12 -2.66
C LEU A 72 -11.21 22.14 -1.51
N ILE A 73 -10.08 21.80 -0.90
CA ILE A 73 -10.04 20.95 0.29
C ILE A 73 -9.67 21.80 1.49
N PRO A 74 -10.63 22.14 2.39
CA PRO A 74 -10.43 23.08 3.48
C PRO A 74 -9.62 22.51 4.65
N TYR A 75 -8.82 21.49 4.41
CA TYR A 75 -8.03 20.80 5.42
C TYR A 75 -6.55 20.72 5.04
N ARG A 76 -5.70 20.92 6.02
CA ARG A 76 -4.25 20.83 5.83
C ARG A 76 -3.78 19.39 5.68
N SER A 77 -2.96 19.13 4.68
CA SER A 77 -2.20 17.90 4.50
C SER A 77 -0.81 18.21 3.97
N LYS A 78 0.14 17.31 4.20
CA LYS A 78 1.51 17.37 3.64
C LYS A 78 1.85 16.14 2.82
N ILE A 79 0.86 15.30 2.52
CA ILE A 79 1.05 14.01 1.87
C ILE A 79 0.02 13.80 0.73
N LEU A 80 -0.46 14.88 0.13
CA LEU A 80 -1.38 14.80 -1.00
C LEU A 80 -0.67 14.14 -2.18
N SER A 81 -1.30 13.13 -2.75
CA SER A 81 -0.82 12.45 -3.95
C SER A 81 -0.77 13.40 -5.14
N SER A 82 0.25 13.20 -6.01
CA SER A 82 0.34 13.89 -7.30
C SER A 82 -0.86 13.58 -8.22
N ILE A 83 -1.53 12.45 -8.04
CA ILE A 83 -2.79 12.12 -8.73
C ILE A 83 -3.85 13.24 -8.56
N ASN A 84 -3.93 13.82 -7.37
CA ASN A 84 -4.91 14.85 -7.03
C ASN A 84 -4.45 16.28 -7.34
N GLY A 85 -3.20 16.49 -7.77
CA GLY A 85 -2.62 17.82 -7.96
C GLY A 85 -3.38 18.71 -8.93
N HIS A 86 -4.00 18.14 -9.96
CA HIS A 86 -4.83 18.90 -10.90
C HIS A 86 -6.24 19.16 -10.40
N SER A 87 -6.75 18.37 -9.45
CA SER A 87 -8.13 18.47 -8.95
C SER A 87 -8.26 19.33 -7.70
N VAL A 88 -7.20 19.44 -6.90
CA VAL A 88 -7.21 20.21 -5.64
C VAL A 88 -6.52 21.56 -5.85
N ILE A 89 -7.33 22.62 -5.96
CA ILE A 89 -6.85 23.97 -6.35
C ILE A 89 -6.00 24.66 -5.28
N ASN A 90 -6.23 24.37 -4.01
CA ASN A 90 -5.41 24.87 -2.90
C ASN A 90 -4.25 23.93 -2.53
N SER A 91 -3.74 23.20 -3.51
CA SER A 91 -2.55 22.36 -3.33
C SER A 91 -1.31 22.97 -3.97
N THR A 92 -0.16 22.64 -3.41
CA THR A 92 1.15 22.97 -4.00
C THR A 92 2.13 21.85 -3.78
N PHE A 93 2.99 21.62 -4.78
CA PHE A 93 4.08 20.64 -4.74
C PHE A 93 5.43 21.33 -4.58
N SER A 94 5.56 22.58 -5.00
CA SER A 94 6.80 23.35 -4.92
C SER A 94 7.26 23.64 -3.50
N LEU A 95 6.31 23.89 -2.58
CA LEU A 95 6.60 24.17 -1.17
C LEU A 95 6.76 22.90 -0.31
N ASN A 96 6.87 21.75 -0.93
CA ASN A 96 6.92 20.46 -0.25
C ASN A 96 8.02 19.55 -0.83
N SER A 97 9.05 20.14 -1.41
CA SER A 97 10.11 19.49 -2.21
C SER A 97 10.86 18.35 -1.53
N GLN A 98 10.83 18.29 -0.20
CA GLN A 98 11.48 17.21 0.56
C GLN A 98 10.55 16.03 0.87
N ARG A 99 9.30 16.04 0.38
CA ARG A 99 8.35 14.97 0.62
C ARG A 99 8.09 14.21 -0.65
N GLU A 100 8.52 12.98 -0.63
CA GLU A 100 8.42 12.06 -1.76
C GLU A 100 7.85 10.71 -1.31
N ILE A 101 7.31 9.98 -2.28
CA ILE A 101 6.90 8.61 -2.15
C ILE A 101 7.62 7.75 -3.19
N CYS A 102 7.96 6.53 -2.82
CA CYS A 102 8.58 5.55 -3.71
C CYS A 102 7.49 4.76 -4.42
N LEU A 103 7.42 4.87 -5.73
CA LEU A 103 6.50 4.12 -6.59
C LEU A 103 7.27 3.08 -7.38
N ALA A 104 6.82 1.82 -7.37
CA ALA A 104 7.45 0.76 -8.14
C ALA A 104 7.56 1.13 -9.61
N LYS A 105 8.69 0.82 -10.21
CA LYS A 105 8.88 0.87 -11.66
C LYS A 105 7.93 -0.13 -12.32
N THR A 106 7.47 0.19 -13.52
CA THR A 106 6.66 -0.75 -14.29
C THR A 106 7.49 -1.93 -14.82
N CYS A 107 6.85 -3.08 -15.03
CA CYS A 107 7.44 -4.19 -15.77
C CYS A 107 7.37 -3.99 -17.29
N GLY A 108 6.64 -2.99 -17.78
CA GLY A 108 6.51 -2.62 -19.17
C GLY A 108 7.67 -1.78 -19.72
N LYS A 109 7.39 -1.09 -20.84
CA LYS A 109 8.34 -0.18 -21.49
C LYS A 109 8.65 1.01 -20.56
N GLY A 110 9.93 1.33 -20.45
CA GLY A 110 10.41 2.46 -19.62
C GLY A 110 10.59 2.13 -18.13
N GLY A 111 10.22 0.92 -17.67
CA GLY A 111 10.42 0.50 -16.29
C GLY A 111 11.70 -0.30 -16.04
N TYR A 112 11.59 -1.50 -15.46
CA TYR A 112 12.76 -2.34 -15.21
C TYR A 112 13.48 -2.73 -16.52
N SER A 113 14.81 -2.68 -16.52
CA SER A 113 15.62 -3.15 -17.64
C SER A 113 15.42 -4.66 -17.89
N SER A 114 15.64 -5.10 -19.14
CA SER A 114 15.59 -6.51 -19.49
C SER A 114 16.56 -7.35 -18.66
N SER A 115 17.77 -6.82 -18.39
CA SER A 115 18.75 -7.47 -17.51
C SER A 115 18.20 -7.67 -16.10
N THR A 116 17.58 -6.65 -15.51
CA THR A 116 16.94 -6.76 -14.18
C THR A 116 15.84 -7.82 -14.18
N LYS A 117 14.92 -7.77 -15.15
CA LYS A 117 13.82 -8.75 -15.28
C LYS A 117 14.37 -10.18 -15.39
N ASN A 118 15.36 -10.39 -16.23
CA ASN A 118 15.98 -11.69 -16.42
C ASN A 118 16.68 -12.20 -15.15
N SER A 119 17.36 -11.31 -14.43
CA SER A 119 18.01 -11.67 -13.16
C SER A 119 16.98 -12.10 -12.12
N ARG A 120 15.90 -11.31 -11.93
CA ARG A 120 14.83 -11.64 -10.98
C ARG A 120 14.11 -12.94 -11.33
N ASN A 121 13.86 -13.20 -12.61
CA ASN A 121 13.25 -14.45 -13.06
C ASN A 121 14.18 -15.67 -12.84
N ARG A 122 15.50 -15.52 -13.01
CA ARG A 122 16.47 -16.58 -12.69
C ARG A 122 16.51 -16.88 -11.20
N GLU A 123 16.50 -15.86 -10.35
CA GLU A 123 16.46 -16.02 -8.90
C GLU A 123 15.19 -16.77 -8.46
N LEU A 124 14.03 -16.37 -8.98
CA LEU A 124 12.78 -17.07 -8.74
C LEU A 124 12.84 -18.54 -9.18
N LYS A 125 13.32 -18.80 -10.40
CA LYS A 125 13.46 -20.17 -10.92
C LYS A 125 14.40 -21.01 -10.06
N LYS A 126 15.53 -20.44 -9.62
CA LYS A 126 16.45 -21.11 -8.70
C LYS A 126 15.77 -21.48 -7.38
N PHE A 127 15.01 -20.54 -6.80
CA PHE A 127 14.26 -20.75 -5.56
C PHE A 127 13.26 -21.89 -5.70
N LEU A 128 12.42 -21.89 -6.76
CA LEU A 128 11.43 -22.93 -7.02
C LEU A 128 12.08 -24.32 -7.21
N ASN A 129 13.18 -24.39 -7.96
CA ASN A 129 13.90 -25.65 -8.21
C ASN A 129 14.59 -26.22 -6.96
N SER A 130 14.73 -25.44 -5.90
CA SER A 130 15.41 -25.82 -4.66
C SER A 130 14.46 -26.14 -3.51
N GLY A 131 13.16 -26.34 -3.78
CA GLY A 131 12.15 -26.65 -2.76
C GLY A 131 11.36 -25.42 -2.28
N GLY A 132 11.43 -24.31 -3.03
CA GLY A 132 10.61 -23.15 -2.79
C GLY A 132 9.22 -23.26 -3.41
N ASP A 133 8.21 -22.73 -2.74
CA ASP A 133 6.82 -22.62 -3.20
C ASP A 133 6.32 -21.18 -3.12
N VAL A 134 5.36 -20.86 -3.99
CA VAL A 134 4.66 -19.57 -4.05
C VAL A 134 3.18 -19.78 -3.83
N VAL A 135 2.64 -19.24 -2.75
CA VAL A 135 1.23 -19.39 -2.39
C VAL A 135 0.54 -18.04 -2.45
N ASP A 136 -0.58 -17.96 -3.17
CA ASP A 136 -1.41 -16.76 -3.18
C ASP A 136 -2.02 -16.54 -1.78
N GLN A 137 -1.93 -15.32 -1.26
CA GLN A 137 -2.50 -14.97 0.03
C GLN A 137 -4.02 -15.23 0.08
N ALA A 138 -4.71 -15.17 -1.04
CA ALA A 138 -6.12 -15.48 -1.15
C ALA A 138 -6.47 -16.95 -0.83
N LEU A 139 -5.52 -17.86 -0.84
CA LEU A 139 -5.70 -19.28 -0.50
C LEU A 139 -5.50 -19.56 0.99
N LEU A 140 -4.94 -18.62 1.76
CA LEU A 140 -4.66 -18.78 3.18
C LEU A 140 -5.77 -18.15 4.01
N THR A 141 -6.10 -18.75 5.14
CA THR A 141 -7.08 -18.17 6.07
C THR A 141 -6.52 -16.92 6.76
N PRO A 142 -7.38 -16.01 7.29
CA PRO A 142 -6.91 -14.85 8.05
C PRO A 142 -5.99 -15.19 9.21
N ASN A 143 -6.26 -16.30 9.93
CA ASN A 143 -5.39 -16.77 11.01
C ASN A 143 -4.02 -17.19 10.50
N GLN A 144 -3.96 -17.99 9.42
CA GLN A 144 -2.69 -18.39 8.82
C GLN A 144 -1.87 -17.19 8.34
N LEU A 145 -2.50 -16.22 7.68
CA LEU A 145 -1.81 -14.99 7.24
C LEU A 145 -1.29 -14.17 8.43
N ALA A 146 -2.07 -14.05 9.49
CA ALA A 146 -1.65 -13.34 10.70
C ALA A 146 -0.44 -14.04 11.35
N ASP A 147 -0.48 -15.36 11.49
CA ASP A 147 0.63 -16.14 12.05
C ASP A 147 1.91 -15.99 11.23
N ILE A 148 1.82 -16.17 9.92
CA ILE A 148 2.95 -16.01 8.99
C ILE A 148 3.54 -14.59 9.08
N TYR A 149 2.67 -13.57 9.09
CA TYR A 149 3.12 -12.19 9.18
C TYR A 149 3.86 -11.92 10.51
N LEU A 150 3.27 -12.31 11.64
CA LEU A 150 3.84 -12.05 12.96
C LEU A 150 5.16 -12.78 13.15
N GLU A 151 5.25 -14.05 12.73
CA GLU A 151 6.47 -14.84 12.78
C GLU A 151 7.59 -14.22 11.94
N LEU A 152 7.32 -13.92 10.66
CA LEU A 152 8.33 -13.36 9.75
C LEU A 152 8.70 -11.93 10.11
N PHE A 153 7.78 -11.17 10.71
CA PHE A 153 8.06 -9.84 11.24
C PHE A 153 9.06 -9.94 12.41
N GLU A 154 8.80 -10.85 13.37
CA GLU A 154 9.69 -11.08 14.52
C GLU A 154 11.07 -11.52 14.05
N ARG A 155 11.17 -12.48 13.13
CA ARG A 155 12.44 -12.95 12.56
C ARG A 155 13.22 -11.81 11.87
N ARG A 156 12.55 -10.91 11.18
CA ARG A 156 13.19 -9.79 10.48
C ARG A 156 13.64 -8.68 11.43
N TRP A 157 12.80 -8.30 12.40
CA TRP A 157 12.97 -7.08 13.19
C TRP A 157 13.40 -7.34 14.62
N GLY A 158 13.35 -8.57 15.11
CA GLY A 158 13.64 -8.95 16.49
C GLY A 158 12.61 -8.42 17.51
N VAL A 159 11.43 -8.02 17.02
CA VAL A 159 10.33 -7.49 17.85
C VAL A 159 9.11 -8.36 17.66
N LYS A 160 8.55 -8.86 18.76
CA LYS A 160 7.31 -9.64 18.73
C LYS A 160 6.11 -8.70 18.76
N PRO A 161 5.26 -8.71 17.73
CA PRO A 161 4.03 -7.92 17.73
C PRO A 161 2.97 -8.57 18.62
N ASP A 162 2.25 -7.77 19.41
CA ASP A 162 1.27 -8.27 20.41
C ASP A 162 -0.18 -8.30 19.90
N ASN A 163 -0.43 -8.00 18.64
CA ASN A 163 -1.78 -7.68 18.16
C ASN A 163 -2.35 -8.74 17.21
N LYS A 164 -2.17 -10.04 17.48
CA LYS A 164 -2.64 -11.12 16.58
C LYS A 164 -4.13 -11.02 16.28
N GLN A 165 -4.99 -10.88 17.30
CA GLN A 165 -6.43 -10.84 17.08
C GLN A 165 -6.85 -9.64 16.22
N GLN A 166 -6.27 -8.47 16.47
CA GLN A 166 -6.53 -7.27 15.67
C GLN A 166 -6.09 -7.44 14.22
N MET A 167 -4.97 -8.14 13.98
CA MET A 167 -4.51 -8.48 12.65
C MET A 167 -5.48 -9.44 11.96
N VAL A 168 -5.95 -10.48 12.63
CA VAL A 168 -6.95 -11.42 12.12
C VAL A 168 -8.25 -10.69 11.76
N ASP A 169 -8.75 -9.83 12.65
CA ASP A 169 -9.98 -9.05 12.45
C ASP A 169 -9.84 -8.11 11.23
N MET A 170 -8.67 -7.49 11.09
CA MET A 170 -8.36 -6.63 9.94
C MET A 170 -8.32 -7.42 8.63
N ILE A 171 -7.59 -8.54 8.60
CA ILE A 171 -7.48 -9.39 7.41
C ILE A 171 -8.86 -9.95 7.04
N THR A 172 -9.66 -10.37 8.02
CA THR A 172 -11.02 -10.87 7.81
C THR A 172 -11.93 -9.80 7.21
N SER A 173 -11.90 -8.60 7.79
CA SER A 173 -12.80 -7.50 7.40
C SER A 173 -12.43 -6.86 6.05
N LEU A 174 -11.16 -6.94 5.67
CA LEU A 174 -10.60 -6.29 4.48
C LEU A 174 -10.02 -7.32 3.50
N ARG A 175 -10.55 -8.53 3.51
CA ARG A 175 -10.04 -9.67 2.74
C ARG A 175 -9.83 -9.34 1.27
N ASP A 176 -10.78 -8.69 0.64
CA ASP A 176 -10.76 -8.35 -0.78
C ASP A 176 -9.71 -7.27 -1.13
N MET A 177 -9.16 -6.60 -0.11
CA MET A 177 -8.08 -5.64 -0.27
C MET A 177 -6.68 -6.26 -0.11
N ILE A 178 -6.58 -7.48 0.41
CA ILE A 178 -5.29 -8.16 0.61
C ILE A 178 -4.79 -8.67 -0.74
N PHE A 179 -3.52 -8.42 -1.04
CA PHE A 179 -2.92 -8.75 -2.32
C PHE A 179 -1.53 -9.36 -2.17
N GLY A 180 -1.19 -10.30 -3.05
CA GLY A 180 0.17 -10.81 -3.24
C GLY A 180 0.37 -12.25 -2.78
N TYR A 181 1.64 -12.62 -2.64
CA TYR A 181 2.08 -13.98 -2.38
C TYR A 181 2.84 -14.11 -1.07
N VAL A 182 2.82 -15.32 -0.53
CA VAL A 182 3.73 -15.80 0.51
C VAL A 182 4.71 -16.78 -0.14
N LEU A 183 5.98 -16.70 0.21
CA LEU A 183 6.96 -17.70 -0.15
C LEU A 183 7.12 -18.72 0.96
N PHE A 184 7.18 -19.97 0.58
CA PHE A 184 7.51 -21.10 1.46
C PHE A 184 8.81 -21.75 0.97
N TYR A 185 9.62 -22.23 1.90
CA TYR A 185 10.79 -23.03 1.61
C TYR A 185 10.76 -24.28 2.47
N ASN A 186 10.79 -25.46 1.83
CA ASN A 186 10.64 -26.76 2.51
C ASN A 186 9.39 -26.79 3.44
N GLY A 187 8.27 -26.24 2.98
CA GLY A 187 7.01 -26.20 3.71
C GLY A 187 6.91 -25.14 4.83
N GLN A 188 7.96 -24.34 5.06
CA GLN A 188 7.95 -23.27 6.07
C GLN A 188 7.85 -21.90 5.40
N PRO A 189 7.05 -20.96 5.93
CA PRO A 189 6.96 -19.60 5.40
C PRO A 189 8.33 -18.90 5.53
N CYS A 190 8.82 -18.30 4.45
CA CYS A 190 10.13 -17.65 4.42
C CYS A 190 10.10 -16.18 3.96
N ALA A 191 9.06 -15.72 3.26
CA ALA A 191 8.87 -14.30 2.99
C ALA A 191 7.40 -13.94 2.77
N PHE A 192 7.02 -12.78 3.27
CA PHE A 192 5.68 -12.22 3.18
C PHE A 192 5.72 -10.70 3.05
N GLN A 193 4.81 -10.13 2.29
CA GLN A 193 4.57 -8.70 2.23
C GLN A 193 3.09 -8.42 2.50
N PHE A 194 2.82 -7.50 3.42
CA PHE A 194 1.48 -7.00 3.65
C PHE A 194 1.21 -5.89 2.65
N ILE A 195 0.36 -6.19 1.66
CA ILE A 195 0.00 -5.28 0.58
C ILE A 195 -1.49 -5.12 0.57
N THR A 196 -1.96 -3.88 0.58
CA THR A 196 -3.37 -3.56 0.37
C THR A 196 -3.61 -3.05 -1.04
N ARG A 197 -4.74 -3.45 -1.63
CA ARG A 197 -5.19 -3.07 -2.96
C ARG A 197 -6.42 -2.17 -2.88
N ALA A 198 -6.48 -1.14 -3.72
CA ALA A 198 -7.66 -0.31 -3.90
C ALA A 198 -7.86 0.01 -5.39
N ASP A 199 -9.04 -0.29 -5.90
CA ASP A 199 -9.38 -0.14 -7.31
C ASP A 199 -10.06 1.19 -7.60
N SER A 200 -9.71 1.76 -8.74
CA SER A 200 -10.40 2.88 -9.35
C SER A 200 -10.68 2.60 -10.83
N PRO A 201 -11.50 3.42 -11.51
CA PRO A 201 -11.74 3.22 -12.93
C PRO A 201 -10.48 3.29 -13.81
N LYS A 202 -9.45 4.04 -13.40
CA LYS A 202 -8.27 4.32 -14.21
C LYS A 202 -7.02 3.56 -13.74
N TRP A 203 -6.86 3.33 -12.46
CA TRP A 203 -5.70 2.66 -11.89
C TRP A 203 -6.07 1.73 -10.74
N ILE A 204 -5.13 0.84 -10.44
CA ILE A 204 -5.15 0.04 -9.21
C ILE A 204 -3.98 0.52 -8.35
N CYS A 205 -4.32 0.92 -7.11
CA CYS A 205 -3.34 1.31 -6.11
C CYS A 205 -3.00 0.11 -5.24
N PHE A 206 -1.69 -0.15 -5.07
CA PHE A 206 -1.15 -1.16 -4.16
C PHE A 206 -0.26 -0.46 -3.15
N ASP A 207 -0.48 -0.72 -1.88
CA ASP A 207 0.34 -0.19 -0.81
C ASP A 207 1.09 -1.31 -0.10
N TYR A 208 2.39 -1.43 -0.36
CA TYR A 208 3.27 -2.29 0.41
C TYR A 208 3.58 -1.61 1.75
N VAL A 209 2.83 -2.00 2.78
CA VAL A 209 2.89 -1.37 4.09
C VAL A 209 4.05 -1.89 4.92
N ASN A 210 4.22 -3.21 4.96
CA ASN A 210 5.29 -3.87 5.70
C ASN A 210 5.49 -5.30 5.19
N GLY A 211 6.56 -5.95 5.65
CA GLY A 211 6.82 -7.34 5.34
C GLY A 211 7.88 -7.95 6.25
N GLY A 212 7.91 -9.26 6.27
CA GLY A 212 8.90 -10.05 6.94
C GLY A 212 9.55 -11.05 6.00
N TYR A 213 10.75 -11.46 6.35
CA TYR A 213 11.41 -12.57 5.69
C TYR A 213 12.41 -13.24 6.65
N ASP A 214 12.62 -14.52 6.42
CA ASP A 214 13.58 -15.30 7.18
C ASP A 214 15.00 -15.00 6.70
N ARG A 215 15.83 -14.48 7.60
CA ARG A 215 17.22 -14.15 7.30
C ARG A 215 18.11 -15.40 7.18
N GLU A 216 17.71 -16.51 7.77
CA GLU A 216 18.45 -17.76 7.66
C GLU A 216 18.41 -18.32 6.23
N GLN A 217 17.44 -17.86 5.42
CA GLN A 217 17.29 -18.22 4.01
C GLN A 217 17.96 -17.20 3.06
N ASP A 218 18.90 -16.40 3.53
CA ASP A 218 19.53 -15.31 2.75
C ASP A 218 20.24 -15.78 1.47
N GLY A 219 20.60 -17.07 1.36
CA GLY A 219 21.14 -17.67 0.14
C GLY A 219 20.24 -17.54 -1.10
N PHE A 220 18.93 -17.36 -0.89
CA PHE A 220 17.93 -17.13 -1.95
C PHE A 220 17.44 -15.68 -2.04
N CYS A 221 17.76 -14.82 -1.09
CA CYS A 221 17.23 -13.45 -0.99
C CYS A 221 15.69 -13.41 -1.06
N PRO A 222 14.95 -14.13 -0.19
CA PRO A 222 13.49 -14.31 -0.33
C PRO A 222 12.73 -13.01 -0.32
N GLY A 223 13.19 -11.97 0.40
CA GLY A 223 12.62 -10.63 0.36
C GLY A 223 12.67 -9.98 -1.03
N THR A 224 13.71 -10.26 -1.82
CA THR A 224 13.83 -9.80 -3.21
C THR A 224 12.87 -10.56 -4.13
N ILE A 225 12.77 -11.87 -3.96
CA ILE A 225 11.91 -12.73 -4.79
C ILE A 225 10.44 -12.36 -4.57
N VAL A 226 9.98 -12.24 -3.31
CA VAL A 226 8.58 -11.88 -3.02
C VAL A 226 8.25 -10.47 -3.52
N THR A 227 9.19 -9.53 -3.44
CA THR A 227 9.02 -8.18 -4.00
C THR A 227 8.83 -8.23 -5.52
N TRP A 228 9.68 -8.99 -6.23
CA TRP A 228 9.56 -9.16 -7.67
C TRP A 228 8.23 -9.79 -8.09
N LEU A 229 7.84 -10.86 -7.42
CA LEU A 229 6.56 -11.54 -7.67
C LEU A 229 5.38 -10.60 -7.51
N ASN A 230 5.32 -9.89 -6.40
CA ASN A 230 4.19 -9.01 -6.09
C ASN A 230 4.10 -7.81 -7.05
N VAL A 231 5.23 -7.17 -7.39
CA VAL A 231 5.24 -6.06 -8.36
C VAL A 231 4.86 -6.56 -9.75
N ARG A 232 5.37 -7.72 -10.17
CA ARG A 232 5.02 -8.33 -11.47
C ARG A 232 3.53 -8.69 -11.54
N ALA A 233 3.00 -9.35 -10.50
CA ALA A 233 1.58 -9.70 -10.45
C ALA A 233 0.66 -8.48 -10.46
N ALA A 234 1.04 -7.41 -9.74
CA ALA A 234 0.31 -6.15 -9.77
C ALA A 234 0.31 -5.52 -11.17
N TYR A 235 1.45 -5.54 -11.86
CA TYR A 235 1.55 -5.05 -13.23
C TYR A 235 0.68 -5.89 -14.19
N GLU A 236 0.80 -7.22 -14.16
CA GLU A 236 0.03 -8.13 -15.00
C GLU A 236 -1.48 -8.00 -14.77
N LEU A 237 -1.90 -7.78 -13.51
CA LEU A 237 -3.30 -7.49 -13.18
C LEU A 237 -3.78 -6.19 -13.82
N CYS A 238 -3.00 -5.12 -13.71
CA CYS A 238 -3.34 -3.82 -14.30
C CYS A 238 -3.42 -3.88 -15.82
N GLU A 239 -2.49 -4.56 -16.50
CA GLU A 239 -2.51 -4.77 -17.95
C GLU A 239 -3.78 -5.51 -18.37
N ARG A 240 -4.15 -6.58 -17.66
CA ARG A 240 -5.36 -7.37 -17.95
C ARG A 240 -6.63 -6.55 -17.79
N GLU A 241 -6.67 -5.64 -16.82
CA GLU A 241 -7.83 -4.76 -16.58
C GLU A 241 -7.80 -3.45 -17.38
N GLY A 242 -6.75 -3.20 -18.18
CA GLY A 242 -6.59 -1.95 -18.90
C GLY A 242 -6.42 -0.72 -18.00
N LYS A 243 -5.82 -0.91 -16.81
CA LYS A 243 -5.61 0.12 -15.80
C LYS A 243 -4.13 0.43 -15.59
N GLU A 244 -3.84 1.62 -15.09
CA GLU A 244 -2.49 2.01 -14.69
C GLU A 244 -2.14 1.42 -13.31
N MET A 245 -0.92 0.90 -13.16
CA MET A 245 -0.40 0.42 -11.88
C MET A 245 0.14 1.58 -11.05
N ARG A 246 -0.30 1.65 -9.78
CA ARG A 246 0.32 2.52 -8.78
C ARG A 246 0.70 1.68 -7.55
N TYR A 247 1.93 1.23 -7.50
CA TYR A 247 2.42 0.39 -6.41
C TYR A 247 3.38 1.19 -5.52
N SER A 248 2.95 1.48 -4.29
CA SER A 248 3.69 2.31 -3.33
C SER A 248 4.53 1.46 -2.38
N PHE A 249 5.79 1.87 -2.19
CA PHE A 249 6.70 1.37 -1.15
C PHE A 249 6.80 2.33 0.05
N GLY A 250 5.91 3.34 0.11
CA GLY A 250 5.96 4.36 1.14
C GLY A 250 7.12 5.35 0.97
N LYS A 251 7.54 6.00 2.06
CA LYS A 251 8.60 7.00 2.05
C LYS A 251 9.97 6.43 1.65
N PRO A 252 10.86 7.26 1.07
CA PRO A 252 12.22 6.86 0.67
C PRO A 252 13.17 6.76 1.89
N THR A 253 12.82 5.91 2.86
CA THR A 253 13.55 5.76 4.13
C THR A 253 14.70 4.75 4.08
N ALA A 254 14.78 3.98 2.99
CA ALA A 254 15.78 2.92 2.88
C ALA A 254 16.36 2.83 1.45
N PRO A 255 17.70 2.72 1.31
CA PRO A 255 18.38 2.76 0.00
C PRO A 255 17.94 1.66 -0.98
N TYR A 256 17.49 0.50 -0.48
CA TYR A 256 17.05 -0.60 -1.35
C TYR A 256 15.86 -0.20 -2.23
N LYS A 257 15.04 0.77 -1.80
CA LYS A 257 13.87 1.23 -2.54
C LYS A 257 14.24 1.84 -3.89
N ASP A 258 15.40 2.48 -4.01
CA ASP A 258 15.86 3.09 -5.26
C ASP A 258 16.10 2.05 -6.38
N ARG A 259 16.33 0.79 -6.03
CA ARG A 259 16.42 -0.31 -7.01
C ARG A 259 15.06 -0.66 -7.62
N TRP A 260 14.00 -0.52 -6.81
CA TRP A 260 12.63 -0.94 -7.15
C TRP A 260 11.77 0.20 -7.68
N CYS A 261 12.06 1.43 -7.26
CA CYS A 261 11.12 2.53 -7.36
C CYS A 261 11.71 3.73 -8.11
N GLU A 262 10.79 4.55 -8.60
CA GLU A 262 10.99 5.95 -8.90
C GLU A 262 10.39 6.80 -7.79
N ARG A 263 10.87 8.02 -7.60
CA ARG A 263 10.37 8.94 -6.60
C ARG A 263 9.33 9.87 -7.21
N ALA A 264 8.19 10.02 -6.54
CA ALA A 264 7.16 10.96 -6.94
C ALA A 264 6.95 12.00 -5.82
N PRO A 265 6.75 13.29 -6.17
CA PRO A 265 6.55 14.32 -5.17
C PRO A 265 5.20 14.18 -4.49
N LEU A 266 5.14 14.53 -3.20
CA LEU A 266 3.92 14.71 -2.45
C LEU A 266 3.62 16.18 -2.28
N GLY A 267 2.36 16.54 -2.48
CA GLY A 267 1.86 17.89 -2.30
C GLY A 267 1.41 18.18 -0.87
N ARG A 268 1.18 19.45 -0.62
CA ARG A 268 0.48 19.93 0.57
C ARG A 268 -0.78 20.66 0.18
N THR A 269 -1.82 20.55 0.99
CA THR A 269 -2.99 21.42 0.93
C THR A 269 -2.80 22.59 1.89
N LEU A 270 -3.16 23.77 1.44
CA LEU A 270 -3.16 25.00 2.24
C LEU A 270 -4.52 25.15 2.92
N ALA A 271 -4.53 25.65 4.16
CA ALA A 271 -5.81 26.02 4.77
C ALA A 271 -6.42 27.21 4.03
N VAL A 272 -7.72 27.19 3.92
CA VAL A 272 -8.55 28.27 3.36
C VAL A 272 -9.50 28.74 4.45
#